data_5134baf52c1b5fc5c00c160cf3b2a954
#
_entry.id   5134baf52c1b5fc5c00c160cf3b2a954
#
_cell.length_a   1.000
_cell.length_b   1.000
_cell.length_c   1.000
_cell.angle_alpha   90.00
_cell.angle_beta   90.00
_cell.angle_gamma   90.00
#
_symmetry.space_group_name_H-M   'P 1'
#
loop_
_entity.id
_entity.type
_entity.pdbx_description
1 polymer ?
#
loop_
_entity_poly.entity_id
_entity_poly.type
_entity_poly.pdbx_seq_one_letter_code
_entity_poly.pdbx_strand_id
1 'polypeptide(L)'
;MAGFNYGDYKKKERDDPESKYELEAYATSEVPAYLQNHGFGTMAPSAMADNALVDALNSIRLFQLWFGALPYGRIAITQQPEFNFGQSWPTLVYLPVSAFLDGTQRWSLLGGNAFRFAEFIDEVTPHEVSHQWWGHLVGWATYHDQWLSEGFADFSAGLFLQATEKKQDKFDQYWERARKTILEKNQFGQSANDAGPVWMGLRLSTFRTGSAYQKLVYSKGGYVLHMLRSLMWNPKTGDQDFIALMHDFVTTNTGKNASTEDFLAAVNRHMRKDMDLEANGRADWFIREWVYGTAIPSYRMEYSIAPADGGKVTLTGKITQSGVADTFRMRVPVYLDFDGNLTRLGSIGLIGNQTAPEFRVILPKKPKRVILNAHHDVLAAESVVSGN
;
A
#
# COMPACT_ATOMS: atom_id res chain seq x y z
N MET A 1 -26.01 0.33 -5.62
CA MET A 1 -25.71 0.85 -6.99
C MET A 1 -25.56 -0.36 -7.90
N ALA A 2 -26.04 -0.34 -9.13
CA ALA A 2 -25.91 -1.43 -10.07
C ALA A 2 -25.07 -0.95 -11.26
N GLY A 3 -24.00 -1.68 -11.56
CA GLY A 3 -23.17 -1.47 -12.75
C GLY A 3 -23.49 -2.53 -13.80
N PHE A 4 -23.27 -2.22 -15.06
CA PHE A 4 -23.32 -3.19 -16.15
C PHE A 4 -22.32 -2.83 -17.23
N ASN A 5 -21.88 -3.83 -17.99
CA ASN A 5 -21.09 -3.63 -19.19
C ASN A 5 -21.81 -4.29 -20.39
N TYR A 6 -21.66 -3.73 -21.56
CA TYR A 6 -22.28 -4.20 -22.79
C TYR A 6 -21.23 -4.31 -23.90
N GLY A 7 -21.21 -5.43 -24.59
CA GLY A 7 -20.27 -5.71 -25.68
C GLY A 7 -20.35 -7.14 -26.16
N ASP A 8 -19.58 -7.46 -27.20
CA ASP A 8 -19.41 -8.81 -27.71
C ASP A 8 -18.27 -9.49 -26.94
N TYR A 9 -18.61 -10.02 -25.74
CA TYR A 9 -17.67 -10.66 -24.84
C TYR A 9 -17.70 -12.16 -24.95
N LYS A 10 -16.53 -12.78 -24.84
CA LYS A 10 -16.39 -14.19 -24.49
C LYS A 10 -16.24 -14.30 -22.99
N LYS A 11 -17.00 -15.23 -22.41
CA LYS A 11 -16.96 -15.54 -20.98
C LYS A 11 -15.97 -16.67 -20.71
N LYS A 12 -15.20 -16.54 -19.64
CA LYS A 12 -14.50 -17.64 -18.96
C LYS A 12 -14.94 -17.67 -17.50
N GLU A 13 -14.97 -18.87 -16.93
CA GLU A 13 -15.42 -19.10 -15.56
C GLU A 13 -14.38 -19.91 -14.80
N ARG A 14 -14.34 -19.69 -13.50
CA ARG A 14 -13.54 -20.46 -12.58
C ARG A 14 -14.20 -20.50 -11.21
N ASP A 15 -14.57 -21.70 -10.80
CA ASP A 15 -14.99 -21.96 -9.43
C ASP A 15 -13.77 -22.20 -8.57
N ASP A 16 -13.75 -21.59 -7.40
CA ASP A 16 -12.71 -21.82 -6.42
C ASP A 16 -13.27 -22.41 -5.13
N PRO A 17 -13.09 -23.73 -4.89
CA PRO A 17 -13.61 -24.37 -3.69
C PRO A 17 -13.01 -23.83 -2.39
N GLU A 18 -11.80 -23.28 -2.43
CA GLU A 18 -11.09 -22.75 -1.26
C GLU A 18 -11.66 -21.40 -0.84
N SER A 19 -11.81 -20.45 -1.76
CA SER A 19 -12.39 -19.14 -1.48
C SER A 19 -13.91 -19.15 -1.44
N LYS A 20 -14.55 -20.17 -2.05
CA LYS A 20 -15.99 -20.30 -2.23
C LYS A 20 -16.63 -19.22 -3.12
N TYR A 21 -15.84 -18.64 -4.03
CA TYR A 21 -16.33 -17.68 -5.02
C TYR A 21 -16.36 -18.29 -6.41
N GLU A 22 -17.43 -17.94 -7.13
CA GLU A 22 -17.53 -18.07 -8.57
C GLU A 22 -16.91 -16.84 -9.21
N LEU A 23 -15.86 -17.03 -10.01
CA LEU A 23 -15.20 -15.96 -10.75
C LEU A 23 -15.52 -16.08 -12.24
N GLU A 24 -15.88 -14.97 -12.83
CA GLU A 24 -16.13 -14.86 -14.25
C GLU A 24 -15.26 -13.76 -14.85
N ALA A 25 -14.74 -13.99 -16.07
CA ALA A 25 -14.07 -12.95 -16.85
C ALA A 25 -14.74 -12.80 -18.20
N TYR A 26 -14.96 -11.56 -18.59
CA TYR A 26 -15.58 -11.14 -19.84
C TYR A 26 -14.61 -10.29 -20.64
N ALA A 27 -14.14 -10.78 -21.78
CA ALA A 27 -13.21 -10.07 -22.64
C ALA A 27 -13.56 -10.24 -24.12
N THR A 28 -13.24 -9.23 -24.92
CA THR A 28 -13.52 -9.21 -26.37
C THR A 28 -12.57 -10.13 -27.12
N SER A 29 -13.02 -10.63 -28.29
CA SER A 29 -12.19 -11.43 -29.20
C SER A 29 -11.16 -10.59 -29.95
N GLU A 30 -11.35 -9.28 -30.01
CA GLU A 30 -10.51 -8.32 -30.71
C GLU A 30 -10.18 -7.15 -29.78
N VAL A 31 -9.02 -6.54 -30.00
CA VAL A 31 -8.67 -5.31 -29.29
C VAL A 31 -9.56 -4.14 -29.75
N PRO A 32 -9.76 -3.10 -28.92
CA PRO A 32 -10.51 -1.90 -29.34
C PRO A 32 -10.00 -1.31 -30.65
N ALA A 33 -10.88 -0.70 -31.41
CA ALA A 33 -10.60 -0.20 -32.77
C ALA A 33 -9.39 0.77 -32.82
N TYR A 34 -9.19 1.60 -31.80
CA TYR A 34 -8.04 2.50 -31.72
C TYR A 34 -6.69 1.76 -31.62
N LEU A 35 -6.67 0.52 -31.14
CA LEU A 35 -5.48 -0.32 -31.08
C LEU A 35 -5.27 -1.12 -32.39
N GLN A 36 -6.33 -1.44 -33.13
CA GLN A 36 -6.24 -2.20 -34.39
C GLN A 36 -5.41 -1.48 -35.43
N ASN A 37 -5.48 -0.16 -35.49
CA ASN A 37 -4.76 0.69 -36.45
C ASN A 37 -3.24 0.71 -36.22
N HIS A 38 -2.75 0.15 -35.10
CA HIS A 38 -1.33 0.07 -34.77
C HIS A 38 -0.72 -1.33 -35.03
N GLY A 39 -1.35 -2.15 -35.86
CA GLY A 39 -0.83 -3.49 -36.22
C GLY A 39 -1.18 -4.60 -35.23
N PHE A 40 -2.09 -4.38 -34.31
CA PHE A 40 -2.48 -5.31 -33.23
C PHE A 40 -3.76 -6.12 -33.53
N GLY A 41 -4.23 -6.13 -34.77
CA GLY A 41 -5.49 -6.77 -35.18
C GLY A 41 -5.57 -8.30 -34.94
N THR A 42 -4.46 -8.95 -34.59
CA THR A 42 -4.43 -10.37 -34.25
C THR A 42 -4.49 -10.67 -32.76
N MET A 43 -4.51 -9.64 -31.89
CA MET A 43 -4.58 -9.83 -30.45
C MET A 43 -6.02 -10.11 -30.02
N ALA A 44 -6.19 -11.15 -29.21
CA ALA A 44 -7.49 -11.54 -28.66
C ALA A 44 -7.47 -11.46 -27.14
N PRO A 45 -7.96 -10.35 -26.52
CA PRO A 45 -7.99 -10.22 -25.06
C PRO A 45 -8.67 -11.38 -24.35
N SER A 46 -9.70 -11.98 -24.95
CA SER A 46 -10.38 -13.16 -24.42
C SER A 46 -9.48 -14.40 -24.28
N ALA A 47 -8.40 -14.49 -25.07
CA ALA A 47 -7.44 -15.58 -24.94
C ALA A 47 -6.62 -15.48 -23.63
N MET A 48 -6.47 -14.29 -23.09
CA MET A 48 -5.71 -14.01 -21.86
C MET A 48 -6.61 -13.77 -20.64
N ALA A 49 -7.91 -14.00 -20.75
CA ALA A 49 -8.86 -13.82 -19.64
C ALA A 49 -8.53 -14.69 -18.41
N ASP A 50 -7.84 -15.82 -18.60
CA ASP A 50 -7.38 -16.67 -17.50
C ASP A 50 -6.37 -15.98 -16.60
N ASN A 51 -5.51 -15.08 -17.12
CA ASN A 51 -4.56 -14.33 -16.31
C ASN A 51 -5.29 -13.38 -15.36
N ALA A 52 -6.27 -12.64 -15.87
CA ALA A 52 -7.09 -11.75 -15.04
C ALA A 52 -7.86 -12.54 -13.95
N LEU A 53 -8.36 -13.74 -14.26
CA LEU A 53 -9.01 -14.61 -13.28
C LEU A 53 -8.04 -15.10 -12.20
N VAL A 54 -6.81 -15.46 -12.57
CA VAL A 54 -5.79 -15.91 -11.60
C VAL A 54 -5.40 -14.80 -10.64
N ASP A 55 -5.14 -13.61 -11.16
CA ASP A 55 -4.76 -12.45 -10.33
C ASP A 55 -5.91 -12.03 -9.40
N ALA A 56 -7.14 -12.05 -9.90
CA ALA A 56 -8.31 -11.75 -9.07
C ALA A 56 -8.54 -12.82 -7.98
N LEU A 57 -8.39 -14.11 -8.32
CA LEU A 57 -8.49 -15.19 -7.36
C LEU A 57 -7.47 -15.09 -6.25
N ASN A 58 -6.19 -14.85 -6.60
CA ASN A 58 -5.12 -14.69 -5.63
C ASN A 58 -5.36 -13.45 -4.75
N SER A 59 -5.88 -12.36 -5.32
CA SER A 59 -6.27 -11.16 -4.58
C SER A 59 -7.37 -11.46 -3.57
N ILE A 60 -8.44 -12.15 -3.99
CA ILE A 60 -9.57 -12.52 -3.12
C ILE A 60 -9.09 -13.40 -1.97
N ARG A 61 -8.30 -14.43 -2.24
CA ARG A 61 -7.77 -15.34 -1.21
C ARG A 61 -6.93 -14.58 -0.19
N LEU A 62 -6.02 -13.72 -0.66
CA LEU A 62 -5.19 -12.91 0.21
C LEU A 62 -6.05 -11.96 1.06
N PHE A 63 -6.96 -11.24 0.44
CA PHE A 63 -7.75 -10.23 1.13
C PHE A 63 -8.78 -10.83 2.10
N GLN A 64 -9.28 -12.03 1.84
CA GLN A 64 -10.06 -12.77 2.83
C GLN A 64 -9.28 -13.06 4.11
N LEU A 65 -7.99 -13.42 3.98
CA LEU A 65 -7.13 -13.65 5.13
C LEU A 65 -6.88 -12.36 5.94
N TRP A 66 -6.76 -11.23 5.23
CA TRP A 66 -6.40 -9.95 5.84
C TRP A 66 -7.59 -9.12 6.29
N PHE A 67 -8.73 -9.22 5.63
CA PHE A 67 -9.88 -8.32 5.83
C PHE A 67 -11.17 -9.07 6.20
N GLY A 68 -11.19 -10.39 6.09
CA GLY A 68 -12.37 -11.21 6.32
C GLY A 68 -13.16 -11.51 5.03
N ALA A 69 -14.12 -12.41 5.13
CA ALA A 69 -14.89 -12.87 3.99
C ALA A 69 -15.87 -11.80 3.47
N LEU A 70 -16.07 -11.76 2.14
CA LEU A 70 -17.13 -10.99 1.50
C LEU A 70 -18.47 -11.73 1.62
N PRO A 71 -19.58 -11.00 1.69
CA PRO A 71 -20.93 -11.60 1.74
C PRO A 71 -21.44 -12.09 0.37
N TYR A 72 -20.66 -11.93 -0.70
CA TYR A 72 -21.04 -12.30 -2.06
C TYR A 72 -20.42 -13.66 -2.43
N GLY A 73 -21.13 -14.45 -3.24
CA GLY A 73 -20.60 -15.73 -3.77
C GLY A 73 -20.01 -15.63 -5.17
N ARG A 74 -20.07 -14.45 -5.83
CA ARG A 74 -19.67 -14.27 -7.23
C ARG A 74 -18.99 -12.92 -7.42
N ILE A 75 -17.94 -12.91 -8.25
CA ILE A 75 -17.27 -11.68 -8.73
C ILE A 75 -17.03 -11.82 -10.23
N ALA A 76 -17.53 -10.86 -11.00
CA ALA A 76 -17.30 -10.76 -12.43
C ALA A 76 -16.22 -9.73 -12.72
N ILE A 77 -15.30 -10.08 -13.62
CA ILE A 77 -14.27 -9.19 -14.16
C ILE A 77 -14.63 -8.90 -15.60
N THR A 78 -14.66 -7.66 -16.00
CA THR A 78 -14.96 -7.27 -17.37
C THR A 78 -13.89 -6.38 -17.94
N GLN A 79 -13.49 -6.66 -19.18
CA GLN A 79 -12.61 -5.78 -19.92
C GLN A 79 -13.35 -4.48 -20.25
N GLN A 80 -12.67 -3.36 -20.05
CA GLN A 80 -13.08 -2.06 -20.58
C GLN A 80 -12.08 -1.58 -21.65
N PRO A 81 -12.47 -0.66 -22.56
CA PRO A 81 -11.63 -0.28 -23.70
C PRO A 81 -10.40 0.57 -23.32
N GLU A 82 -10.41 1.23 -22.19
CA GLU A 82 -9.29 2.08 -21.75
C GLU A 82 -8.05 1.24 -21.46
N PHE A 83 -6.86 1.86 -21.56
CA PHE A 83 -5.60 1.17 -21.43
C PHE A 83 -5.03 1.19 -20.01
N ASN A 84 -5.26 2.25 -19.26
CA ASN A 84 -4.61 2.56 -17.98
C ASN A 84 -5.60 2.98 -16.87
N PHE A 85 -6.80 2.48 -16.90
CA PHE A 85 -7.85 2.81 -15.95
C PHE A 85 -8.63 1.57 -15.54
N GLY A 86 -8.84 1.36 -14.25
CA GLY A 86 -9.71 0.36 -13.66
C GLY A 86 -10.92 1.02 -12.99
N GLN A 87 -11.93 0.23 -12.68
CA GLN A 87 -13.10 0.66 -11.90
C GLN A 87 -13.73 -0.56 -11.24
N SER A 88 -14.25 -0.38 -10.05
CA SER A 88 -14.95 -1.44 -9.33
C SER A 88 -16.36 -1.04 -8.93
N TRP A 89 -17.27 -2.01 -9.01
CA TRP A 89 -18.63 -1.98 -8.48
C TRP A 89 -18.87 -3.25 -7.64
N PRO A 90 -19.86 -3.28 -6.76
CA PRO A 90 -20.18 -4.50 -6.03
C PRO A 90 -20.34 -5.69 -6.99
N THR A 91 -19.51 -6.72 -6.82
CA THR A 91 -19.44 -7.94 -7.65
C THR A 91 -19.06 -7.76 -9.12
N LEU A 92 -18.65 -6.56 -9.56
CA LEU A 92 -18.26 -6.28 -10.94
C LEU A 92 -17.02 -5.39 -11.00
N VAL A 93 -15.91 -5.94 -11.47
CA VAL A 93 -14.62 -5.28 -11.61
C VAL A 93 -14.34 -5.00 -13.08
N TYR A 94 -14.04 -3.75 -13.42
CA TYR A 94 -13.63 -3.33 -14.76
C TYR A 94 -12.11 -3.23 -14.81
N LEU A 95 -11.48 -4.01 -15.66
CA LEU A 95 -10.05 -3.95 -15.89
C LEU A 95 -9.73 -3.37 -17.25
N PRO A 96 -8.63 -2.62 -17.39
CA PRO A 96 -8.17 -2.10 -18.65
C PRO A 96 -7.84 -3.24 -19.63
N VAL A 97 -7.93 -2.97 -20.93
CA VAL A 97 -7.54 -3.95 -21.96
C VAL A 97 -6.11 -4.47 -21.75
N SER A 98 -5.22 -3.66 -21.21
CA SER A 98 -3.83 -4.03 -20.90
C SER A 98 -3.70 -5.19 -19.92
N ALA A 99 -4.64 -5.39 -19.02
CA ALA A 99 -4.67 -6.53 -18.09
C ALA A 99 -4.95 -7.86 -18.81
N PHE A 100 -5.53 -7.81 -20.02
CA PHE A 100 -5.86 -8.96 -20.86
C PHE A 100 -4.86 -9.16 -22.01
N LEU A 101 -3.65 -8.63 -21.91
CA LEU A 101 -2.58 -8.80 -22.89
C LEU A 101 -1.37 -9.45 -22.21
N ASP A 102 -0.67 -10.33 -22.96
CA ASP A 102 0.60 -10.89 -22.48
C ASP A 102 1.75 -9.88 -22.56
N GLY A 103 2.91 -10.24 -21.97
CA GLY A 103 4.08 -9.37 -21.95
C GLY A 103 4.60 -8.97 -23.33
N THR A 104 4.53 -9.86 -24.33
CA THR A 104 4.95 -9.60 -25.71
C THR A 104 3.99 -8.63 -26.40
N GLN A 105 2.69 -8.84 -26.20
CA GLN A 105 1.64 -7.96 -26.71
C GLN A 105 1.74 -6.57 -26.12
N ARG A 106 1.94 -6.48 -24.80
CA ARG A 106 2.18 -5.20 -24.08
C ARG A 106 3.43 -4.49 -24.61
N TRP A 107 4.52 -5.23 -24.80
CA TRP A 107 5.76 -4.67 -25.37
C TRP A 107 5.56 -4.15 -26.80
N SER A 108 4.89 -4.91 -27.65
CA SER A 108 4.57 -4.50 -29.03
C SER A 108 3.73 -3.23 -29.07
N LEU A 109 2.82 -3.08 -28.09
CA LEU A 109 1.88 -1.96 -28.00
C LEU A 109 2.55 -0.68 -27.49
N LEU A 110 3.43 -0.80 -26.51
CA LEU A 110 3.95 0.29 -25.71
C LEU A 110 5.42 0.63 -26.01
N GLY A 111 6.15 -0.28 -26.67
CA GLY A 111 7.57 -0.15 -26.89
C GLY A 111 8.33 0.13 -25.59
N GLY A 112 9.17 1.14 -25.57
CA GLY A 112 9.91 1.54 -24.38
C GLY A 112 9.07 1.99 -23.18
N ASN A 113 7.79 2.31 -23.38
CA ASN A 113 6.86 2.62 -22.30
C ASN A 113 6.29 1.37 -21.62
N ALA A 114 6.49 0.17 -22.18
CA ALA A 114 5.98 -1.08 -21.60
C ALA A 114 6.42 -1.27 -20.14
N PHE A 115 7.64 -0.88 -19.79
CA PHE A 115 8.13 -0.95 -18.42
C PHE A 115 7.39 -0.03 -17.45
N ARG A 116 6.99 1.16 -17.88
CA ARG A 116 6.24 2.11 -17.04
C ARG A 116 4.82 1.63 -16.77
N PHE A 117 4.24 0.87 -17.71
CA PHE A 117 2.90 0.30 -17.55
C PHE A 117 2.89 -1.08 -16.91
N ALA A 118 4.01 -1.82 -16.92
CA ALA A 118 4.10 -3.13 -16.30
C ALA A 118 3.73 -3.09 -14.80
N GLU A 119 4.25 -2.08 -14.08
CA GLU A 119 3.94 -1.88 -12.66
C GLU A 119 2.45 -1.62 -12.44
N PHE A 120 1.85 -0.71 -13.22
CA PHE A 120 0.41 -0.44 -13.16
C PHE A 120 -0.43 -1.71 -13.39
N ILE A 121 -0.03 -2.57 -14.33
CA ILE A 121 -0.77 -3.79 -14.66
C ILE A 121 -0.69 -4.80 -13.52
N ASP A 122 0.46 -4.93 -12.86
CA ASP A 122 0.62 -5.81 -11.70
C ASP A 122 -0.20 -5.31 -10.48
N GLU A 123 -0.52 -4.02 -10.44
CA GLU A 123 -1.18 -3.34 -9.33
C GLU A 123 -2.70 -3.16 -9.52
N VAL A 124 -3.16 -2.99 -10.78
CA VAL A 124 -4.56 -2.61 -11.05
C VAL A 124 -5.56 -3.70 -10.65
N THR A 125 -5.28 -4.97 -10.93
CA THR A 125 -6.21 -6.05 -10.57
C THR A 125 -6.41 -6.18 -9.06
N PRO A 126 -5.35 -6.27 -8.21
CA PRO A 126 -5.54 -6.32 -6.77
C PRO A 126 -6.13 -5.02 -6.20
N HIS A 127 -5.82 -3.85 -6.75
CA HIS A 127 -6.45 -2.59 -6.38
C HIS A 127 -7.96 -2.65 -6.58
N GLU A 128 -8.43 -2.95 -7.78
CA GLU A 128 -9.85 -3.00 -8.12
C GLU A 128 -10.61 -4.13 -7.41
N VAL A 129 -9.99 -5.28 -7.22
CA VAL A 129 -10.58 -6.37 -6.44
C VAL A 129 -10.74 -5.98 -4.98
N SER A 130 -9.80 -5.25 -4.40
CA SER A 130 -9.86 -4.84 -3.00
C SER A 130 -11.02 -3.89 -2.70
N HIS A 131 -11.49 -3.15 -3.70
CA HIS A 131 -12.68 -2.31 -3.60
C HIS A 131 -13.94 -3.10 -3.28
N GLN A 132 -13.96 -4.43 -3.43
CA GLN A 132 -15.08 -5.23 -2.92
C GLN A 132 -15.23 -5.10 -1.40
N TRP A 133 -14.15 -4.85 -0.68
CA TRP A 133 -14.14 -4.45 0.74
C TRP A 133 -14.22 -2.93 0.88
N TRP A 134 -13.28 -2.21 0.28
CA TRP A 134 -13.04 -0.78 0.46
C TRP A 134 -13.85 0.05 -0.54
N GLY A 135 -14.84 0.78 -0.03
CA GLY A 135 -15.76 1.55 -0.86
C GLY A 135 -17.10 0.85 -1.14
N HIS A 136 -17.14 -0.50 -1.08
CA HIS A 136 -18.37 -1.24 -1.34
C HIS A 136 -18.91 -1.93 -0.09
N LEU A 137 -18.17 -2.84 0.53
CA LEU A 137 -18.63 -3.46 1.78
C LEU A 137 -18.57 -2.46 2.94
N VAL A 138 -17.48 -1.70 3.01
CA VAL A 138 -17.28 -0.57 3.91
C VAL A 138 -17.19 0.69 3.05
N GLY A 139 -18.23 1.51 3.03
CA GLY A 139 -18.25 2.78 2.35
C GLY A 139 -17.52 3.88 3.15
N TRP A 140 -17.45 5.08 2.61
CA TRP A 140 -16.92 6.27 3.29
C TRP A 140 -18.04 7.28 3.60
N ALA A 141 -17.96 7.95 4.76
CA ALA A 141 -19.00 8.84 5.23
C ALA A 141 -19.07 10.16 4.44
N THR A 142 -17.92 10.76 4.17
CA THR A 142 -17.81 12.03 3.47
C THR A 142 -16.64 12.02 2.50
N TYR A 143 -16.51 13.06 1.64
CA TYR A 143 -15.35 13.21 0.74
C TYR A 143 -14.01 13.31 1.48
N HIS A 144 -14.02 13.63 2.77
CA HIS A 144 -12.83 13.62 3.63
C HIS A 144 -12.34 12.21 3.93
N ASP A 145 -13.23 11.24 3.88
CA ASP A 145 -12.99 9.86 4.28
C ASP A 145 -12.69 8.95 3.08
N GLN A 146 -12.63 9.51 1.87
CA GLN A 146 -12.42 8.72 0.64
C GLN A 146 -11.08 7.97 0.62
N TRP A 147 -10.10 8.38 1.42
CA TRP A 147 -8.86 7.65 1.61
C TRP A 147 -9.05 6.25 2.24
N LEU A 148 -10.18 6.01 2.96
CA LEU A 148 -10.60 4.70 3.46
C LEU A 148 -11.01 3.73 2.32
N SER A 149 -11.24 4.25 1.13
CA SER A 149 -11.45 3.45 -0.09
C SER A 149 -10.14 3.37 -0.90
N GLU A 150 -9.70 4.48 -1.45
CA GLU A 150 -8.59 4.50 -2.41
C GLU A 150 -7.23 4.22 -1.77
N GLY A 151 -6.95 4.78 -0.61
CA GLY A 151 -5.72 4.50 0.14
C GLY A 151 -5.66 3.05 0.62
N PHE A 152 -6.81 2.49 1.04
CA PHE A 152 -6.90 1.09 1.41
C PHE A 152 -6.73 0.16 0.21
N ALA A 153 -7.19 0.57 -0.97
CA ALA A 153 -6.98 -0.18 -2.21
C ALA A 153 -5.51 -0.14 -2.66
N ASP A 154 -4.83 1.00 -2.60
CA ASP A 154 -3.39 1.11 -2.85
C ASP A 154 -2.58 0.26 -1.85
N PHE A 155 -2.92 0.28 -0.56
CA PHE A 155 -2.30 -0.60 0.43
C PHE A 155 -2.49 -2.08 0.08
N SER A 156 -3.68 -2.45 -0.36
CA SER A 156 -4.01 -3.83 -0.73
C SER A 156 -3.22 -4.30 -1.96
N ALA A 157 -3.00 -3.42 -2.94
CA ALA A 157 -2.14 -3.69 -4.08
C ALA A 157 -0.68 -3.93 -3.64
N GLY A 158 -0.14 -3.09 -2.76
CA GLY A 158 1.19 -3.29 -2.16
C GLY A 158 1.30 -4.60 -1.38
N LEU A 159 0.26 -4.98 -0.63
CA LEU A 159 0.19 -6.26 0.09
C LEU A 159 0.20 -7.45 -0.86
N PHE A 160 -0.53 -7.36 -1.98
CA PHE A 160 -0.56 -8.38 -3.02
C PHE A 160 0.82 -8.59 -3.66
N LEU A 161 1.53 -7.51 -4.01
CA LEU A 161 2.89 -7.59 -4.51
C LEU A 161 3.83 -8.28 -3.52
N GLN A 162 3.72 -7.98 -2.23
CA GLN A 162 4.52 -8.64 -1.21
C GLN A 162 4.25 -10.14 -1.13
N ALA A 163 2.99 -10.56 -1.29
CA ALA A 163 2.58 -11.96 -1.15
C ALA A 163 2.91 -12.81 -2.40
N THR A 164 2.90 -12.20 -3.59
CA THR A 164 3.05 -12.93 -4.86
C THR A 164 4.47 -12.91 -5.41
N GLU A 165 5.27 -11.92 -5.05
CA GLU A 165 6.62 -11.79 -5.56
C GLU A 165 7.63 -12.56 -4.70
N LYS A 166 8.53 -13.29 -5.38
CA LYS A 166 9.57 -14.09 -4.70
C LYS A 166 10.64 -13.23 -4.02
N LYS A 167 10.81 -12.00 -4.47
CA LYS A 167 11.82 -11.06 -3.96
C LYS A 167 11.12 -9.85 -3.34
N GLN A 168 11.63 -9.41 -2.21
CA GLN A 168 11.18 -8.21 -1.51
C GLN A 168 11.34 -6.92 -2.34
N ASP A 169 12.17 -6.94 -3.37
CA ASP A 169 12.54 -5.76 -4.16
C ASP A 169 11.34 -5.03 -4.77
N LYS A 170 10.34 -5.75 -5.30
CA LYS A 170 9.14 -5.13 -5.89
C LYS A 170 8.29 -4.42 -4.84
N PHE A 171 8.18 -5.01 -3.65
CA PHE A 171 7.47 -4.39 -2.53
C PHE A 171 8.16 -3.11 -2.05
N ASP A 172 9.48 -3.15 -1.90
CA ASP A 172 10.26 -1.97 -1.51
C ASP A 172 10.22 -0.88 -2.58
N GLN A 173 10.26 -1.26 -3.87
CA GLN A 173 10.10 -0.33 -5.00
C GLN A 173 8.70 0.30 -5.03
N TYR A 174 7.65 -0.44 -4.71
CA TYR A 174 6.28 0.08 -4.62
C TYR A 174 6.19 1.24 -3.63
N TRP A 175 6.68 1.04 -2.40
CA TRP A 175 6.65 2.09 -1.37
C TRP A 175 7.62 3.23 -1.66
N GLU A 176 8.76 2.97 -2.29
CA GLU A 176 9.66 4.04 -2.73
C GLU A 176 9.03 4.89 -3.85
N ARG A 177 8.29 4.30 -4.78
CA ARG A 177 7.51 5.06 -5.78
C ARG A 177 6.43 5.90 -5.12
N ALA A 178 5.67 5.34 -4.19
CA ALA A 178 4.67 6.07 -3.43
C ALA A 178 5.30 7.27 -2.70
N ARG A 179 6.44 7.08 -2.02
CA ARG A 179 7.21 8.14 -1.38
C ARG A 179 7.61 9.24 -2.37
N LYS A 180 8.20 8.88 -3.50
CA LYS A 180 8.59 9.82 -4.55
C LYS A 180 7.39 10.59 -5.08
N THR A 181 6.29 9.90 -5.37
CA THR A 181 5.04 10.51 -5.85
C THR A 181 4.51 11.58 -4.90
N ILE A 182 4.62 11.35 -3.59
CA ILE A 182 4.19 12.30 -2.55
C ILE A 182 5.13 13.52 -2.47
N LEU A 183 6.44 13.30 -2.59
CA LEU A 183 7.48 14.29 -2.33
C LEU A 183 7.97 15.04 -3.57
N GLU A 184 7.77 14.47 -4.77
CA GLU A 184 8.23 15.06 -6.02
C GLU A 184 7.59 16.41 -6.26
N LYS A 185 8.44 17.41 -6.56
CA LYS A 185 8.00 18.77 -6.86
C LYS A 185 7.54 18.90 -8.30
N ASN A 186 6.40 19.54 -8.49
CA ASN A 186 5.88 19.87 -9.80
C ASN A 186 6.58 21.12 -10.39
N GLN A 187 6.14 21.55 -11.57
CA GLN A 187 6.67 22.74 -12.28
C GLN A 187 6.54 24.06 -11.48
N PHE A 188 5.72 24.11 -10.44
CA PHE A 188 5.56 25.25 -9.54
C PHE A 188 6.43 25.16 -8.28
N GLY A 189 7.29 24.12 -8.18
CA GLY A 189 8.14 23.84 -7.03
C GLY A 189 7.39 23.28 -5.81
N GLN A 190 6.14 22.86 -5.98
CA GLN A 190 5.29 22.28 -4.93
C GLN A 190 5.21 20.76 -5.06
N SER A 191 5.37 20.06 -3.94
CA SER A 191 5.03 18.64 -3.84
C SER A 191 3.52 18.45 -3.70
N ALA A 192 3.05 17.23 -3.90
CA ALA A 192 1.65 16.92 -3.60
C ALA A 192 1.32 17.20 -2.13
N ASN A 193 2.26 16.87 -1.23
CA ASN A 193 2.09 17.05 0.20
C ASN A 193 1.94 18.51 0.64
N ASP A 194 2.43 19.47 -0.16
CA ASP A 194 2.26 20.91 0.10
C ASP A 194 0.81 21.38 -0.16
N ALA A 195 -0.02 20.57 -0.83
CA ALA A 195 -1.42 20.90 -1.07
C ALA A 195 -2.29 20.81 0.19
N GLY A 196 -1.87 20.02 1.17
CA GLY A 196 -2.60 19.83 2.42
C GLY A 196 -2.63 18.39 2.92
N PRO A 197 -3.34 18.13 4.02
CA PRO A 197 -3.48 16.79 4.58
C PRO A 197 -4.41 15.89 3.75
N VAL A 198 -4.25 14.58 3.89
CA VAL A 198 -5.07 13.55 3.21
C VAL A 198 -6.58 13.81 3.41
N TRP A 199 -6.97 14.23 4.60
CA TRP A 199 -8.34 14.55 4.98
C TRP A 199 -9.01 15.64 4.13
N MET A 200 -8.26 16.47 3.41
CA MET A 200 -8.86 17.45 2.50
C MET A 200 -9.55 16.82 1.28
N GLY A 201 -9.25 15.56 0.95
CA GLY A 201 -9.92 14.83 -0.13
C GLY A 201 -9.87 15.58 -1.46
N LEU A 202 -11.01 15.73 -2.14
CA LEU A 202 -11.12 16.40 -3.43
C LEU A 202 -10.60 17.85 -3.43
N ARG A 203 -10.56 18.53 -2.28
CA ARG A 203 -10.05 19.91 -2.18
C ARG A 203 -8.53 20.03 -2.34
N LEU A 204 -7.80 18.92 -2.35
CA LEU A 204 -6.37 18.89 -2.62
C LEU A 204 -6.01 19.30 -4.05
N SER A 205 -6.93 19.03 -5.01
CA SER A 205 -6.70 19.39 -6.42
C SER A 205 -7.05 20.84 -6.68
N THR A 206 -6.01 21.63 -6.99
CA THR A 206 -6.12 23.03 -7.40
C THR A 206 -5.41 23.23 -8.73
N PHE A 207 -5.47 24.44 -9.28
CA PHE A 207 -4.70 24.79 -10.49
C PHE A 207 -3.19 24.49 -10.35
N ARG A 208 -2.61 24.69 -9.16
CA ARG A 208 -1.20 24.45 -8.90
C ARG A 208 -0.88 23.02 -8.44
N THR A 209 -1.88 22.30 -7.97
CA THR A 209 -1.74 20.96 -7.35
C THR A 209 -2.74 19.97 -7.97
N GLY A 210 -2.93 20.02 -9.30
CA GLY A 210 -3.99 19.27 -10.00
C GLY A 210 -4.02 17.75 -9.71
N SER A 211 -2.84 17.12 -9.50
CA SER A 211 -2.73 15.70 -9.19
C SER A 211 -2.66 15.38 -7.70
N ALA A 212 -2.75 16.38 -6.80
CA ALA A 212 -2.52 16.15 -5.37
C ALA A 212 -3.57 15.25 -4.73
N TYR A 213 -4.83 15.33 -5.16
CA TYR A 213 -5.87 14.41 -4.70
C TYR A 213 -5.45 12.95 -4.91
N GLN A 214 -5.10 12.60 -6.15
CA GLN A 214 -4.73 11.22 -6.47
C GLN A 214 -3.45 10.79 -5.73
N LYS A 215 -2.43 11.64 -5.67
CA LYS A 215 -1.18 11.34 -4.98
C LYS A 215 -1.33 11.19 -3.46
N LEU A 216 -2.25 11.93 -2.83
CA LEU A 216 -2.40 11.92 -1.38
C LEU A 216 -3.50 10.97 -0.90
N VAL A 217 -4.66 10.99 -1.51
CA VAL A 217 -5.77 10.12 -1.10
C VAL A 217 -5.44 8.65 -1.39
N TYR A 218 -4.80 8.36 -2.51
CA TYR A 218 -4.33 7.03 -2.91
C TYR A 218 -2.98 6.71 -2.23
N SER A 219 -1.89 7.27 -2.75
CA SER A 219 -0.55 6.81 -2.36
C SER A 219 -0.19 7.15 -0.91
N LYS A 220 -0.48 8.36 -0.40
CA LYS A 220 -0.24 8.66 1.02
C LYS A 220 -1.24 7.95 1.91
N GLY A 221 -2.51 7.81 1.49
CA GLY A 221 -3.52 7.01 2.19
C GLY A 221 -3.06 5.56 2.37
N GLY A 222 -2.57 4.93 1.29
CA GLY A 222 -1.99 3.58 1.35
C GLY A 222 -0.75 3.53 2.25
N TYR A 223 0.09 4.55 2.18
CA TYR A 223 1.29 4.64 3.03
C TYR A 223 0.95 4.76 4.51
N VAL A 224 -0.15 5.45 4.87
CA VAL A 224 -0.64 5.53 6.27
C VAL A 224 -0.94 4.13 6.81
N LEU A 225 -1.59 3.27 6.02
CA LEU A 225 -1.83 1.88 6.43
C LEU A 225 -0.55 1.05 6.51
N HIS A 226 0.39 1.25 5.58
CA HIS A 226 1.70 0.59 5.63
C HIS A 226 2.48 0.95 6.90
N MET A 227 2.49 2.24 7.27
CA MET A 227 3.08 2.71 8.53
C MET A 227 2.38 2.11 9.75
N LEU A 228 1.05 2.08 9.75
CA LEU A 228 0.27 1.50 10.86
C LEU A 228 0.55 0.00 11.03
N ARG A 229 0.58 -0.75 9.92
CA ARG A 229 0.96 -2.17 9.92
C ARG A 229 2.35 -2.37 10.52
N SER A 230 3.33 -1.55 10.11
CA SER A 230 4.68 -1.61 10.66
C SER A 230 4.73 -1.27 12.15
N LEU A 231 3.94 -0.31 12.63
CA LEU A 231 3.81 -0.01 14.06
C LEU A 231 3.20 -1.17 14.85
N MET A 232 2.22 -1.86 14.27
CA MET A 232 1.53 -2.99 14.90
C MET A 232 2.27 -4.31 14.76
N TRP A 233 3.33 -4.37 13.96
CA TRP A 233 4.10 -5.61 13.75
C TRP A 233 4.68 -6.13 15.06
N ASN A 234 4.52 -7.44 15.30
CA ASN A 234 4.93 -8.11 16.53
C ASN A 234 5.97 -9.20 16.19
N PRO A 235 7.14 -9.24 16.86
CA PRO A 235 8.18 -10.22 16.57
C PRO A 235 7.76 -11.68 16.80
N LYS A 236 6.69 -11.93 17.56
CA LYS A 236 6.17 -13.27 17.84
C LYS A 236 5.05 -13.70 16.90
N THR A 237 4.18 -12.77 16.51
CA THR A 237 2.93 -13.06 15.78
C THR A 237 2.89 -12.40 14.41
N GLY A 238 3.93 -11.65 14.04
CA GLY A 238 3.96 -10.92 12.75
C GLY A 238 2.86 -9.86 12.66
N ASP A 239 2.04 -9.94 11.64
CA ASP A 239 0.99 -8.98 11.32
C ASP A 239 -0.37 -9.28 12.00
N GLN A 240 -0.46 -10.26 12.91
CA GLN A 240 -1.74 -10.71 13.47
C GLN A 240 -2.53 -9.60 14.17
N ASP A 241 -1.85 -8.68 14.86
CA ASP A 241 -2.51 -7.56 15.54
C ASP A 241 -3.16 -6.61 14.51
N PHE A 242 -2.47 -6.34 13.38
CA PHE A 242 -3.01 -5.54 12.29
C PHE A 242 -4.15 -6.27 11.53
N ILE A 243 -4.02 -7.56 11.29
CA ILE A 243 -5.09 -8.39 10.69
C ILE A 243 -6.34 -8.35 11.56
N ALA A 244 -6.19 -8.48 12.88
CA ALA A 244 -7.30 -8.41 13.82
C ALA A 244 -8.00 -7.02 13.78
N LEU A 245 -7.21 -5.93 13.69
CA LEU A 245 -7.75 -4.58 13.48
C LEU A 245 -8.58 -4.51 12.20
N MET A 246 -8.07 -5.00 11.08
CA MET A 246 -8.75 -4.89 9.79
C MET A 246 -10.04 -5.72 9.76
N HIS A 247 -10.04 -6.92 10.35
CA HIS A 247 -11.24 -7.75 10.51
C HIS A 247 -12.31 -7.05 11.38
N ASP A 248 -11.90 -6.45 12.49
CA ASP A 248 -12.80 -5.70 13.37
C ASP A 248 -13.40 -4.49 12.64
N PHE A 249 -12.57 -3.73 11.93
CA PHE A 249 -13.03 -2.56 11.17
C PHE A 249 -14.04 -2.95 10.09
N VAL A 250 -13.78 -4.01 9.31
CA VAL A 250 -14.71 -4.54 8.30
C VAL A 250 -15.99 -5.02 8.96
N THR A 251 -15.91 -5.86 10.00
CA THR A 251 -17.08 -6.45 10.66
C THR A 251 -17.99 -5.38 11.26
N THR A 252 -17.39 -4.38 11.92
CA THR A 252 -18.13 -3.29 12.57
C THR A 252 -18.82 -2.38 11.55
N ASN A 253 -18.24 -2.19 10.37
CA ASN A 253 -18.69 -1.22 9.37
C ASN A 253 -19.28 -1.85 8.10
N THR A 254 -19.50 -3.16 8.08
CA THR A 254 -20.17 -3.85 6.96
C THR A 254 -21.51 -3.20 6.65
N GLY A 255 -21.71 -2.78 5.39
CA GLY A 255 -22.92 -2.13 4.89
C GLY A 255 -23.12 -0.69 5.40
N LYS A 256 -22.09 -0.07 5.99
CA LYS A 256 -22.13 1.31 6.51
C LYS A 256 -21.11 2.18 5.77
N ASN A 257 -21.25 3.49 5.95
CA ASN A 257 -20.28 4.49 5.53
C ASN A 257 -19.42 4.88 6.75
N ALA A 258 -18.17 4.47 6.76
CA ALA A 258 -17.24 4.72 7.85
C ALA A 258 -16.55 6.09 7.69
N SER A 259 -16.25 6.72 8.81
CA SER A 259 -15.44 7.94 8.91
C SER A 259 -14.00 7.60 9.32
N THR A 260 -13.11 8.58 9.19
CA THR A 260 -11.74 8.52 9.73
C THR A 260 -11.74 8.26 11.24
N GLU A 261 -12.72 8.80 11.97
CA GLU A 261 -12.89 8.59 13.41
C GLU A 261 -13.34 7.17 13.75
N ASP A 262 -14.16 6.53 12.89
CA ASP A 262 -14.52 5.11 13.05
C ASP A 262 -13.29 4.22 12.89
N PHE A 263 -12.41 4.54 11.92
CA PHE A 263 -11.14 3.83 11.77
C PHE A 263 -10.23 4.07 12.98
N LEU A 264 -10.08 5.32 13.45
CA LEU A 264 -9.32 5.62 14.66
C LEU A 264 -9.85 4.87 15.88
N ALA A 265 -11.17 4.76 16.02
CA ALA A 265 -11.77 3.99 17.11
C ALA A 265 -11.39 2.50 17.04
N ALA A 266 -11.34 1.92 15.84
CA ALA A 266 -10.84 0.55 15.65
C ALA A 266 -9.34 0.44 15.98
N VAL A 267 -8.51 1.38 15.52
CA VAL A 267 -7.07 1.44 15.88
C VAL A 267 -6.88 1.47 17.40
N ASN A 268 -7.63 2.30 18.10
CA ASN A 268 -7.54 2.41 19.57
C ASN A 268 -7.94 1.12 20.31
N ARG A 269 -8.87 0.32 19.75
CA ARG A 269 -9.21 -1.00 20.32
C ARG A 269 -8.12 -2.04 20.17
N HIS A 270 -7.33 -1.94 19.10
CA HIS A 270 -6.30 -2.94 18.73
C HIS A 270 -4.87 -2.45 18.91
N MET A 271 -4.68 -1.19 19.34
CA MET A 271 -3.33 -0.64 19.51
C MET A 271 -2.51 -1.42 20.53
N ARG A 272 -1.25 -1.58 20.25
CA ARG A 272 -0.28 -2.17 21.16
C ARG A 272 0.15 -1.14 22.20
N LYS A 273 0.55 -1.62 23.39
CA LYS A 273 1.00 -0.74 24.49
C LYS A 273 2.16 0.20 24.08
N ASP A 274 3.05 -0.25 23.21
CA ASP A 274 4.20 0.54 22.74
C ASP A 274 3.84 1.58 21.69
N MET A 275 2.58 1.61 21.21
CA MET A 275 2.03 2.69 20.37
C MET A 275 1.48 3.86 21.18
N ASP A 276 1.33 3.72 22.48
CA ASP A 276 0.86 4.80 23.38
C ASP A 276 1.98 5.81 23.66
N LEU A 277 2.32 6.61 22.63
CA LEU A 277 3.38 7.61 22.70
C LEU A 277 2.99 8.90 23.46
N GLU A 278 1.72 9.05 23.81
CA GLU A 278 1.20 10.19 24.59
C GLU A 278 0.82 9.80 26.02
N ALA A 279 0.99 8.52 26.39
CA ALA A 279 0.64 7.98 27.70
C ALA A 279 -0.83 8.26 28.10
N ASN A 280 -1.74 8.22 27.10
CA ASN A 280 -3.17 8.48 27.27
C ASN A 280 -4.05 7.26 26.91
N GLY A 281 -3.43 6.12 26.57
CA GLY A 281 -4.11 4.89 26.16
C GLY A 281 -4.68 4.95 24.75
N ARG A 282 -4.23 5.90 23.90
CA ARG A 282 -4.78 6.15 22.55
C ARG A 282 -3.67 6.35 21.53
N ALA A 283 -3.99 6.04 20.28
CA ALA A 283 -3.12 6.24 19.11
C ALA A 283 -3.58 7.44 18.26
N ASP A 284 -4.29 8.42 18.86
CA ASP A 284 -4.82 9.59 18.16
C ASP A 284 -3.71 10.42 17.50
N TRP A 285 -2.51 10.44 18.10
CA TRP A 285 -1.33 11.10 17.55
C TRP A 285 -1.04 10.65 16.13
N PHE A 286 -1.24 9.36 15.82
CA PHE A 286 -0.94 8.80 14.52
C PHE A 286 -1.85 9.38 13.42
N ILE A 287 -3.17 9.38 13.64
CA ILE A 287 -4.14 9.97 12.69
C ILE A 287 -3.96 11.48 12.59
N ARG A 288 -3.71 12.17 13.72
CA ARG A 288 -3.45 13.61 13.73
C ARG A 288 -2.25 13.99 12.86
N GLU A 289 -1.18 13.22 12.88
CA GLU A 289 0.05 13.54 12.17
C GLU A 289 0.02 13.11 10.71
N TRP A 290 -0.60 11.99 10.39
CA TRP A 290 -0.50 11.40 9.05
C TRP A 290 -1.73 11.60 8.17
N VAL A 291 -2.92 11.76 8.76
CA VAL A 291 -4.18 12.00 8.03
C VAL A 291 -4.59 13.47 8.08
N TYR A 292 -4.47 14.11 9.26
CA TYR A 292 -4.80 15.52 9.46
C TYR A 292 -3.59 16.46 9.34
N GLY A 293 -2.38 15.93 9.36
CA GLY A 293 -1.13 16.68 9.25
C GLY A 293 -0.45 16.51 7.88
N THR A 294 0.53 17.40 7.64
CA THR A 294 1.34 17.42 6.42
C THR A 294 2.84 17.27 6.69
N ALA A 295 3.27 17.19 7.94
CA ALA A 295 4.68 17.05 8.26
C ALA A 295 5.23 15.71 7.80
N ILE A 296 6.41 15.71 7.16
CA ILE A 296 7.15 14.52 6.77
C ILE A 296 8.55 14.64 7.35
N PRO A 297 8.94 13.75 8.28
CA PRO A 297 10.22 13.78 8.96
C PRO A 297 11.39 13.36 8.07
N SER A 298 12.59 13.79 8.45
CA SER A 298 13.86 13.21 8.04
C SER A 298 14.50 12.48 9.21
N TYR A 299 15.15 11.35 8.91
CA TYR A 299 15.82 10.52 9.91
C TYR A 299 17.30 10.36 9.59
N ARG A 300 18.14 10.46 10.63
CA ARG A 300 19.57 10.16 10.57
C ARG A 300 19.93 9.20 11.69
N MET A 301 20.58 8.11 11.35
CA MET A 301 21.14 7.17 12.32
C MET A 301 22.65 7.18 12.25
N GLU A 302 23.28 7.29 13.41
CA GLU A 302 24.73 7.10 13.62
C GLU A 302 24.91 5.85 14.47
N TYR A 303 25.83 4.95 14.07
CA TYR A 303 26.08 3.73 14.84
C TYR A 303 27.56 3.36 14.86
N SER A 304 27.92 2.54 15.84
CA SER A 304 29.22 1.87 15.93
C SER A 304 29.04 0.41 16.35
N ILE A 305 30.00 -0.44 15.92
CA ILE A 305 30.05 -1.84 16.29
C ILE A 305 31.39 -2.14 16.92
N ALA A 306 31.40 -2.61 18.17
CA ALA A 306 32.59 -2.96 18.91
C ALA A 306 32.58 -4.46 19.28
N PRO A 307 33.75 -5.12 19.40
CA PRO A 307 33.83 -6.48 19.93
C PRO A 307 33.23 -6.58 21.35
N ALA A 308 32.63 -7.73 21.64
CA ALA A 308 32.14 -8.08 22.94
C ALA A 308 32.58 -9.53 23.32
N ASP A 309 32.42 -9.92 24.56
CA ASP A 309 32.85 -11.23 25.06
C ASP A 309 32.17 -12.38 24.30
N GLY A 310 32.90 -13.49 24.16
CA GLY A 310 32.38 -14.71 23.53
C GLY A 310 32.15 -14.63 22.03
N GLY A 311 32.93 -13.81 21.31
CA GLY A 311 32.83 -13.65 19.86
C GLY A 311 31.61 -12.85 19.38
N LYS A 312 30.91 -12.21 20.32
CA LYS A 312 29.79 -11.32 20.06
C LYS A 312 30.26 -9.91 19.69
N VAL A 313 29.31 -9.08 19.31
CA VAL A 313 29.56 -7.64 19.07
C VAL A 313 28.49 -6.81 19.77
N THR A 314 28.88 -5.60 20.16
CA THR A 314 27.94 -4.59 20.68
C THR A 314 27.66 -3.59 19.57
N LEU A 315 26.40 -3.48 19.17
CA LEU A 315 25.90 -2.39 18.33
C LEU A 315 25.41 -1.26 19.25
N THR A 316 25.93 -0.06 19.03
CA THR A 316 25.49 1.17 19.70
C THR A 316 25.01 2.15 18.64
N GLY A 317 23.86 2.80 18.84
CA GLY A 317 23.32 3.71 17.85
C GLY A 317 22.46 4.84 18.43
N LYS A 318 22.38 5.92 17.68
CA LYS A 318 21.51 7.08 17.94
C LYS A 318 20.72 7.42 16.70
N ILE A 319 19.45 7.78 16.87
CA ILE A 319 18.58 8.20 15.75
C ILE A 319 18.10 9.62 16.03
N THR A 320 18.25 10.50 15.06
CA THR A 320 17.79 11.89 15.08
C THR A 320 16.60 12.03 14.13
N GLN A 321 15.53 12.68 14.61
CA GLN A 321 14.40 13.12 13.81
C GLN A 321 14.49 14.63 13.59
N SER A 322 14.14 15.11 12.42
CA SER A 322 14.15 16.53 12.06
C SER A 322 13.08 16.86 11.01
N GLY A 323 12.82 18.16 10.81
CA GLY A 323 11.85 18.66 9.82
C GLY A 323 10.39 18.60 10.25
N VAL A 324 10.12 18.45 11.54
CA VAL A 324 8.76 18.31 12.11
C VAL A 324 8.54 19.25 13.29
N ALA A 325 7.29 19.37 13.75
CA ALA A 325 6.96 20.11 14.97
C ALA A 325 7.49 19.36 16.22
N ASP A 326 7.71 20.08 17.31
CA ASP A 326 8.22 19.51 18.57
C ASP A 326 7.28 18.48 19.21
N THR A 327 6.01 18.47 18.80
CA THR A 327 5.00 17.51 19.25
C THR A 327 4.88 16.28 18.36
N PHE A 328 5.52 16.27 17.20
CA PHE A 328 5.44 15.15 16.25
C PHE A 328 6.08 13.89 16.82
N ARG A 329 5.41 12.76 16.69
CA ARG A 329 5.83 11.47 17.25
C ARG A 329 5.90 10.41 16.16
N MET A 330 6.90 9.56 16.23
CA MET A 330 6.96 8.36 15.40
C MET A 330 7.88 7.30 15.99
N ARG A 331 7.71 6.05 15.57
CA ARG A 331 8.63 4.95 15.83
C ARG A 331 9.24 4.50 14.51
N VAL A 332 10.56 4.48 14.44
CA VAL A 332 11.28 4.12 13.23
C VAL A 332 12.00 2.78 13.44
N PRO A 333 11.80 1.78 12.55
CA PRO A 333 12.44 0.48 12.70
C PRO A 333 13.90 0.50 12.24
N VAL A 334 14.70 -0.30 12.95
CA VAL A 334 16.10 -0.60 12.62
C VAL A 334 16.20 -2.07 12.20
N TYR A 335 16.94 -2.29 11.13
CA TYR A 335 17.18 -3.62 10.56
C TYR A 335 18.66 -3.96 10.54
N LEU A 336 18.95 -5.25 10.62
CA LEU A 336 20.28 -5.82 10.48
C LEU A 336 20.30 -6.74 9.27
N ASP A 337 21.26 -6.54 8.40
CA ASP A 337 21.51 -7.43 7.26
C ASP A 337 22.60 -8.46 7.64
N PHE A 338 22.22 -9.72 7.69
CA PHE A 338 23.11 -10.85 7.85
C PHE A 338 23.18 -11.64 6.53
N ASP A 339 24.09 -11.23 5.63
CA ASP A 339 24.33 -11.89 4.35
C ASP A 339 23.10 -11.98 3.42
N GLY A 340 22.34 -10.89 3.36
CA GLY A 340 21.11 -10.78 2.56
C GLY A 340 19.83 -11.11 3.32
N ASN A 341 19.94 -11.60 4.56
CA ASN A 341 18.80 -11.82 5.44
C ASN A 341 18.57 -10.58 6.32
N LEU A 342 17.55 -9.80 5.99
CA LEU A 342 17.13 -8.66 6.79
C LEU A 342 16.36 -9.12 8.02
N THR A 343 16.82 -8.71 9.20
CA THR A 343 16.16 -8.99 10.47
C THR A 343 15.82 -7.66 11.16
N ARG A 344 14.55 -7.46 11.49
CA ARG A 344 14.12 -6.28 12.26
C ARG A 344 14.63 -6.41 13.70
N LEU A 345 15.50 -5.46 14.10
CA LEU A 345 16.03 -5.38 15.45
C LEU A 345 14.99 -4.85 16.45
N GLY A 346 14.21 -3.88 16.02
CA GLY A 346 13.21 -3.18 16.82
C GLY A 346 12.87 -1.83 16.24
N SER A 347 12.16 -0.99 17.00
CA SER A 347 11.82 0.38 16.60
C SER A 347 12.14 1.35 17.73
N ILE A 348 12.68 2.52 17.38
CA ILE A 348 13.01 3.60 18.30
C ILE A 348 11.93 4.66 18.23
N GLY A 349 11.38 5.05 19.39
CA GLY A 349 10.42 6.16 19.53
C GLY A 349 11.14 7.50 19.50
N LEU A 350 10.59 8.44 18.74
CA LEU A 350 11.12 9.80 18.56
C LEU A 350 10.00 10.81 18.77
N ILE A 351 10.32 11.97 19.35
CA ILE A 351 9.39 13.07 19.59
C ILE A 351 10.06 14.37 19.17
N GLY A 352 9.44 15.14 18.26
CA GLY A 352 9.96 16.42 17.79
C GLY A 352 11.30 16.34 17.05
N ASN A 353 11.96 17.47 16.93
CA ASN A 353 13.28 17.58 16.28
C ASN A 353 14.39 17.27 17.28
N GLN A 354 14.58 15.99 17.61
CA GLN A 354 15.56 15.58 18.61
C GLN A 354 16.24 14.26 18.26
N THR A 355 17.34 14.01 18.98
CA THR A 355 18.04 12.73 18.96
C THR A 355 17.51 11.87 20.11
N ALA A 356 17.06 10.64 19.79
CA ALA A 356 16.68 9.66 20.80
C ALA A 356 17.87 9.31 21.70
N PRO A 357 17.61 8.83 22.91
CA PRO A 357 18.64 8.23 23.76
C PRO A 357 19.39 7.12 23.01
N GLU A 358 20.68 6.99 23.30
CA GLU A 358 21.50 5.94 22.72
C GLU A 358 20.94 4.55 23.05
N PHE A 359 20.75 3.73 22.03
CA PHE A 359 20.45 2.33 22.23
C PHE A 359 21.70 1.45 22.12
N ARG A 360 21.73 0.35 22.87
CA ARG A 360 22.82 -0.60 22.89
C ARG A 360 22.30 -2.03 22.87
N VAL A 361 22.79 -2.84 21.93
CA VAL A 361 22.36 -4.23 21.75
C VAL A 361 23.57 -5.12 21.52
N ILE A 362 23.61 -6.27 22.22
CA ILE A 362 24.61 -7.31 22.00
C ILE A 362 24.09 -8.25 20.92
N LEU A 363 24.87 -8.41 19.85
CA LEU A 363 24.54 -9.26 18.72
C LEU A 363 25.43 -10.50 18.70
N PRO A 364 24.93 -11.64 18.23
CA PRO A 364 25.70 -12.89 18.16
C PRO A 364 26.87 -12.83 17.15
N LYS A 365 26.76 -12.01 16.10
CA LYS A 365 27.78 -11.74 15.10
C LYS A 365 27.64 -10.34 14.54
N LYS A 366 28.70 -9.83 13.87
CA LYS A 366 28.68 -8.53 13.18
C LYS A 366 27.75 -8.61 11.97
N PRO A 367 26.73 -7.72 11.85
CA PRO A 367 25.94 -7.61 10.64
C PRO A 367 26.78 -6.99 9.51
N LYS A 368 26.42 -7.31 8.28
CA LYS A 368 27.02 -6.69 7.08
C LYS A 368 26.63 -5.22 6.94
N ARG A 369 25.38 -4.91 7.28
CA ARG A 369 24.84 -3.54 7.28
C ARG A 369 23.85 -3.36 8.41
N VAL A 370 23.77 -2.14 8.91
CA VAL A 370 22.68 -1.66 9.77
C VAL A 370 21.86 -0.70 8.92
N ILE A 371 20.55 -0.89 8.85
CA ILE A 371 19.66 -0.16 7.94
C ILE A 371 18.53 0.44 8.76
N LEU A 372 18.24 1.70 8.50
CA LEU A 372 17.10 2.40 9.08
C LEU A 372 15.96 2.40 8.06
N ASN A 373 14.73 2.04 8.49
CA ASN A 373 13.55 2.14 7.63
C ASN A 373 13.66 1.33 6.33
N ALA A 374 14.13 0.08 6.41
CA ALA A 374 14.56 -0.73 5.26
C ALA A 374 13.45 -0.98 4.23
N HIS A 375 12.23 -1.16 4.67
CA HIS A 375 11.07 -1.44 3.82
C HIS A 375 10.16 -0.22 3.63
N HIS A 376 10.73 0.98 3.76
CA HIS A 376 9.93 2.22 3.73
C HIS A 376 8.78 2.20 4.76
N ASP A 377 9.00 1.52 5.88
CA ASP A 377 8.01 1.34 6.97
C ASP A 377 7.44 2.66 7.51
N VAL A 378 8.18 3.75 7.34
CA VAL A 378 7.78 5.11 7.70
C VAL A 378 8.02 6.03 6.51
N LEU A 379 7.01 6.82 6.16
CA LEU A 379 7.16 7.88 5.16
C LEU A 379 8.14 8.93 5.69
N ALA A 380 9.25 9.10 5.01
CA ALA A 380 10.31 10.03 5.37
C ALA A 380 10.83 10.81 4.16
N ALA A 381 11.17 12.08 4.37
CA ALA A 381 11.86 12.87 3.35
C ALA A 381 13.24 12.27 3.04
N GLU A 382 13.95 11.89 4.09
CA GLU A 382 15.25 11.23 4.03
C GLU A 382 15.38 10.18 5.16
N SER A 383 16.12 9.11 4.87
CA SER A 383 16.60 8.15 5.87
C SER A 383 18.07 7.86 5.61
N VAL A 384 18.96 8.41 6.43
CA VAL A 384 20.42 8.33 6.25
C VAL A 384 21.04 7.55 7.39
N VAL A 385 21.97 6.65 7.06
CA VAL A 385 22.71 5.87 8.05
C VAL A 385 24.20 6.07 7.85
N SER A 386 24.92 6.36 8.92
CA SER A 386 26.38 6.46 8.97
C SER A 386 26.91 5.63 10.14
N GLY A 387 28.04 4.93 9.94
CA GLY A 387 28.66 4.14 11.01
C GLY A 387 29.81 3.27 10.53
N ASN A 388 30.50 2.64 11.48
CA ASN A 388 31.69 1.81 11.25
C ASN A 388 31.44 0.34 11.58
#